data_98915b89919c453a31d4330b1a6ba552
#
_entry.id   98915b89919c453a31d4330b1a6ba552
#
_cell.length_a   1.000
_cell.length_b   1.000
_cell.length_c   1.000
_cell.angle_alpha   90.00
_cell.angle_beta   90.00
_cell.angle_gamma   90.00
#
_symmetry.space_group_name_H-M   'P 1'
#
loop_
_entity.id
_entity.type
_entity.pdbx_description
1 polymer ?
#
loop_
_entity_poly.entity_id
_entity_poly.type
_entity_poly.pdbx_seq_one_letter_code
_entity_poly.pdbx_strand_id
1 'polypeptide(L)'
;MCIRDRPYILSKISAGFPSPADDYIENNLSLSELLIKNHLSTFLMRASGDSMVDSGINDGDILVVDRSLEAKSRDIVIAIFEGSLTVKRLVIKTDGSAILKAENPLYKNILISEYAELEIWGVVTSAIHQFIK
;
A
#
# COMPACT_ATOMS: atom_id res chain seq x y z
N MET A 1 -12.51 -14.01 24.62
CA MET A 1 -12.00 -12.81 23.95
C MET A 1 -11.04 -13.18 22.83
N CYS A 2 -11.24 -12.59 21.68
CA CYS A 2 -10.36 -12.80 20.54
C CYS A 2 -9.08 -11.95 20.70
N ILE A 3 -7.94 -12.47 20.27
CA ILE A 3 -6.70 -11.72 20.27
C ILE A 3 -6.84 -10.40 19.52
N ARG A 4 -7.69 -10.38 18.48
CA ARG A 4 -7.92 -9.17 17.70
C ARG A 4 -8.58 -8.04 18.47
N ASP A 5 -9.23 -8.38 19.57
CA ASP A 5 -9.86 -7.36 20.42
C ASP A 5 -8.85 -6.65 21.31
N ARG A 6 -7.63 -7.16 21.36
CA ARG A 6 -6.56 -6.52 22.10
C ARG A 6 -6.09 -5.29 21.37
N PRO A 7 -5.98 -4.17 22.03
CA PRO A 7 -5.33 -3.03 21.41
C PRO A 7 -3.86 -3.32 21.19
N TYR A 8 -3.36 -2.98 20.01
CA TYR A 8 -1.95 -3.04 19.74
C TYR A 8 -1.32 -1.74 20.20
N ILE A 9 -0.39 -1.88 21.13
CA ILE A 9 0.35 -0.72 21.59
C ILE A 9 1.73 -0.83 21.00
N LEU A 10 1.97 -0.04 19.97
CA LEU A 10 3.27 0.06 19.36
C LEU A 10 3.97 1.26 19.94
N SER A 11 5.06 1.02 20.63
CA SER A 11 5.86 2.10 21.17
C SER A 11 6.53 2.85 20.04
N LYS A 12 6.50 4.17 20.14
CA LYS A 12 7.18 5.00 19.16
C LYS A 12 8.65 5.11 19.53
N ILE A 13 9.49 4.96 18.51
CA ILE A 13 10.90 5.21 18.67
C ILE A 13 11.27 6.44 17.84
N SER A 14 12.06 7.33 18.44
CA SER A 14 12.43 8.54 17.75
C SER A 14 13.38 8.26 16.61
N ALA A 15 13.09 8.82 15.45
CA ALA A 15 13.98 8.74 14.30
C ALA A 15 14.98 9.89 14.29
N GLY A 16 14.77 10.93 15.10
CA GLY A 16 15.65 12.07 15.22
C GLY A 16 16.50 12.02 16.46
N PHE A 17 15.89 12.38 17.60
CA PHE A 17 16.59 12.40 18.87
C PHE A 17 16.33 11.11 19.64
N PRO A 18 17.34 10.59 20.38
CA PRO A 18 17.13 9.41 21.19
C PRO A 18 16.08 9.64 22.26
N SER A 19 15.35 8.60 22.58
CA SER A 19 14.36 8.60 23.65
C SER A 19 14.77 7.58 24.71
N PRO A 20 14.32 7.76 25.98
CA PRO A 20 14.59 6.76 27.01
C PRO A 20 14.07 5.39 26.64
N ALA A 21 14.87 4.37 26.85
CA ALA A 21 14.55 3.00 26.41
C ALA A 21 13.63 2.27 27.40
N ASP A 22 13.56 2.72 28.63
CA ASP A 22 12.88 2.01 29.71
C ASP A 22 11.35 2.06 29.60
N ASP A 23 10.81 2.97 28.81
CA ASP A 23 9.37 3.07 28.60
C ASP A 23 8.84 2.20 27.46
N TYR A 24 9.73 1.46 26.79
CA TYR A 24 9.33 0.68 25.63
C TYR A 24 9.06 -0.76 26.01
N ILE A 25 7.79 -1.12 25.97
CA ILE A 25 7.35 -2.47 26.26
C ILE A 25 7.24 -3.23 24.96
N GLU A 26 7.94 -4.34 24.88
CA GLU A 26 7.87 -5.19 23.73
C GLU A 26 6.70 -6.14 23.82
N ASN A 27 5.89 -6.16 22.80
CA ASN A 27 4.83 -7.13 22.62
C ASN A 27 5.13 -7.95 21.39
N ASN A 28 4.97 -9.25 21.50
CA ASN A 28 5.09 -10.13 20.34
C ASN A 28 3.83 -10.00 19.51
N LEU A 29 3.90 -9.14 18.50
CA LEU A 29 2.78 -8.92 17.61
C LEU A 29 2.96 -9.74 16.34
N SER A 30 1.86 -10.34 15.88
CA SER A 30 1.84 -10.95 14.57
C SER A 30 1.71 -9.87 13.52
N LEU A 31 2.62 -9.86 12.53
CA LEU A 31 2.52 -8.93 11.41
C LEU A 31 1.23 -9.12 10.63
N SER A 32 0.78 -10.36 10.50
CA SER A 32 -0.47 -10.61 9.79
C SER A 32 -1.67 -10.03 10.52
N GLU A 33 -1.68 -10.08 11.85
CA GLU A 33 -2.76 -9.45 12.61
C GLU A 33 -2.73 -7.93 12.50
N LEU A 34 -1.53 -7.37 12.43
CA LEU A 34 -1.39 -5.92 12.31
C LEU A 34 -1.76 -5.40 10.94
N LEU A 35 -1.35 -6.09 9.88
CA LEU A 35 -1.43 -5.59 8.51
C LEU A 35 -2.57 -6.18 7.69
N ILE A 36 -3.03 -7.37 8.02
CA ILE A 36 -4.04 -8.06 7.22
C ILE A 36 -5.37 -8.06 7.95
N LYS A 37 -6.33 -7.29 7.42
CA LYS A 37 -7.67 -7.20 7.98
C LYS A 37 -8.59 -8.30 7.44
N ASN A 38 -8.42 -8.67 6.18
CA ASN A 38 -9.28 -9.64 5.49
C ASN A 38 -8.40 -10.71 4.85
N HIS A 39 -8.20 -11.82 5.56
CA HIS A 39 -7.28 -12.88 5.07
C HIS A 39 -7.70 -13.48 3.73
N LEU A 40 -9.02 -13.61 3.50
CA LEU A 40 -9.51 -14.25 2.28
C LEU A 40 -9.33 -13.38 1.04
N SER A 41 -9.18 -12.08 1.21
CA SER A 41 -9.07 -11.12 0.10
C SER A 41 -7.72 -10.44 0.01
N THR A 42 -6.78 -10.79 0.88
CA THR A 42 -5.48 -10.13 0.93
C THR A 42 -4.41 -10.99 0.27
N PHE A 43 -3.65 -10.36 -0.59
CA PHE A 43 -2.58 -10.99 -1.35
C PHE A 43 -1.28 -10.22 -1.15
N LEU A 44 -0.18 -10.92 -1.24
CA LEU A 44 1.14 -10.30 -1.19
C LEU A 44 1.73 -10.29 -2.59
N MET A 45 2.25 -9.15 -2.99
CA MET A 45 2.85 -8.96 -4.29
C MET A 45 4.19 -8.25 -4.12
N ARG A 46 5.09 -8.45 -5.06
CA ARG A 46 6.39 -7.78 -5.01
C ARG A 46 6.41 -6.66 -6.04
N ALA A 47 6.79 -5.47 -5.61
CA ALA A 47 6.92 -4.34 -6.51
C ALA A 47 8.18 -4.47 -7.34
N SER A 48 8.08 -4.08 -8.61
CA SER A 48 9.21 -4.05 -9.52
C SER A 48 9.29 -2.66 -10.14
N GLY A 49 10.48 -2.10 -10.13
CA GLY A 49 10.71 -0.77 -10.68
C GLY A 49 10.54 0.34 -9.65
N ASP A 50 10.78 1.57 -10.07
CA ASP A 50 10.83 2.73 -9.18
C ASP A 50 9.76 3.77 -9.50
N SER A 51 8.70 3.40 -10.23
CA SER A 51 7.67 4.35 -10.61
C SER A 51 6.86 4.91 -9.45
N MET A 52 6.96 4.31 -8.28
CA MET A 52 6.24 4.72 -7.07
C MET A 52 7.16 5.12 -5.92
N VAL A 53 8.40 5.43 -6.21
CA VAL A 53 9.42 5.70 -5.18
C VAL A 53 9.05 6.89 -4.31
N ASP A 54 8.41 7.91 -4.86
CA ASP A 54 8.03 9.12 -4.10
C ASP A 54 6.86 8.85 -3.14
N SER A 55 6.15 7.75 -3.30
CA SER A 55 5.12 7.35 -2.34
C SER A 55 5.64 6.38 -1.28
N GLY A 56 6.92 6.04 -1.34
CA GLY A 56 7.53 5.15 -0.37
C GLY A 56 7.59 3.70 -0.80
N ILE A 57 7.22 3.39 -2.04
CA ILE A 57 7.34 2.03 -2.58
C ILE A 57 8.61 1.93 -3.39
N ASN A 58 9.51 1.07 -2.95
CA ASN A 58 10.79 0.86 -3.61
C ASN A 58 10.79 -0.44 -4.38
N ASP A 59 11.72 -0.55 -5.34
CA ASP A 59 11.88 -1.79 -6.08
C ASP A 59 12.16 -2.95 -5.12
N GLY A 60 11.41 -4.04 -5.30
CA GLY A 60 11.56 -5.22 -4.44
C GLY A 60 10.72 -5.22 -3.18
N ASP A 61 9.99 -4.15 -2.90
CA ASP A 61 9.12 -4.10 -1.72
C ASP A 61 7.99 -5.12 -1.83
N ILE A 62 7.54 -5.59 -0.66
CA ILE A 62 6.38 -6.46 -0.59
C ILE A 62 5.15 -5.60 -0.37
N LEU A 63 4.18 -5.74 -1.25
CA LEU A 63 2.93 -5.01 -1.18
C LEU A 63 1.85 -5.89 -0.58
N VAL A 64 1.13 -5.34 0.39
CA VAL A 64 -0.06 -5.99 0.96
C VAL A 64 -1.26 -5.43 0.22
N VAL A 65 -1.98 -6.28 -0.50
CA VAL A 65 -3.05 -5.87 -1.42
C VAL A 65 -4.35 -6.51 -0.99
N ASP A 66 -5.35 -5.68 -0.72
CA ASP A 66 -6.68 -6.17 -0.32
C ASP A 66 -7.65 -5.96 -1.49
N ARG A 67 -8.20 -7.08 -1.98
CA ARG A 67 -9.12 -7.05 -3.10
C ARG A 67 -10.57 -6.76 -2.70
N SER A 68 -10.87 -6.77 -1.40
CA SER A 68 -12.23 -6.49 -0.93
C SER A 68 -12.53 -5.00 -0.81
N LEU A 69 -11.50 -4.17 -0.81
CA LEU A 69 -11.68 -2.73 -0.64
C LEU A 69 -12.08 -2.06 -1.95
N GLU A 70 -12.99 -1.12 -1.84
CA GLU A 70 -13.34 -0.26 -2.96
C GLU A 70 -12.30 0.86 -3.06
N ALA A 71 -11.69 0.99 -4.23
CA ALA A 71 -10.67 2.00 -4.43
C ALA A 71 -11.27 3.40 -4.49
N LYS A 72 -10.62 4.32 -3.80
CA LYS A 72 -11.02 5.72 -3.76
C LYS A 72 -9.91 6.58 -4.36
N SER A 73 -10.27 7.80 -4.71
CA SER A 73 -9.28 8.73 -5.21
C SER A 73 -8.14 8.90 -4.19
N ARG A 74 -6.91 8.84 -4.68
CA ARG A 74 -5.64 8.91 -3.96
C ARG A 74 -5.17 7.59 -3.34
N ASP A 75 -5.95 6.54 -3.47
CA ASP A 75 -5.47 5.22 -3.06
C ASP A 75 -4.39 4.72 -4.00
N ILE A 76 -3.47 3.94 -3.46
CA ILE A 76 -2.51 3.20 -4.27
C ILE A 76 -3.17 1.89 -4.63
N VAL A 77 -3.21 1.59 -5.92
CA VAL A 77 -3.95 0.43 -6.42
C VAL A 77 -3.07 -0.43 -7.31
N ILE A 78 -3.48 -1.70 -7.42
CA ILE A 78 -3.00 -2.56 -8.48
C ILE A 78 -4.06 -2.51 -9.57
N ALA A 79 -3.68 -2.00 -10.72
CA ALA A 79 -4.59 -1.85 -11.86
C ALA A 79 -4.17 -2.77 -12.99
N ILE A 80 -5.16 -3.17 -13.77
CA ILE A 80 -4.91 -3.94 -14.98
C ILE A 80 -4.90 -2.95 -16.14
N PHE A 81 -3.77 -2.86 -16.81
CA PHE A 81 -3.59 -1.96 -17.93
C PHE A 81 -2.92 -2.73 -19.06
N GLU A 82 -3.59 -2.76 -20.21
CA GLU A 82 -3.10 -3.50 -21.39
C GLU A 82 -2.70 -4.94 -21.08
N GLY A 83 -3.51 -5.60 -20.26
CA GLY A 83 -3.29 -6.99 -19.91
C GLY A 83 -2.26 -7.24 -18.84
N SER A 84 -1.65 -6.20 -18.27
CA SER A 84 -0.61 -6.32 -17.26
C SER A 84 -1.01 -5.63 -15.96
N LEU A 85 -0.55 -6.18 -14.85
CA LEU A 85 -0.76 -5.55 -13.55
C LEU A 85 0.28 -4.45 -13.35
N THR A 86 -0.16 -3.31 -12.85
CA THR A 86 0.71 -2.19 -12.52
C THR A 86 0.28 -1.57 -11.21
N VAL A 87 1.24 -1.05 -10.44
CA VAL A 87 0.95 -0.32 -9.20
C VAL A 87 1.05 1.17 -9.48
N LYS A 88 -0.01 1.88 -9.16
CA LYS A 88 -0.11 3.33 -9.41
C LYS A 88 -1.00 3.97 -8.36
N ARG A 89 -0.93 5.29 -8.26
CA ARG A 89 -1.88 6.04 -7.46
C ARG A 89 -3.10 6.40 -8.31
N LEU A 90 -4.27 6.06 -7.81
CA LEU A 90 -5.52 6.38 -8.49
C LEU A 90 -5.92 7.82 -8.17
N VAL A 91 -6.20 8.60 -9.19
CA VAL A 91 -6.78 9.94 -9.02
C VAL A 91 -8.06 9.99 -9.84
N ILE A 92 -9.17 10.20 -9.18
CA ILE A 92 -10.48 10.28 -9.82
C ILE A 92 -10.85 11.75 -9.95
N LYS A 93 -11.10 12.18 -11.19
CA LYS A 93 -11.47 13.57 -11.47
C LYS A 93 -12.98 13.74 -11.35
N THR A 94 -13.40 15.00 -11.21
CA THR A 94 -14.81 15.35 -11.06
C THR A 94 -15.62 15.05 -12.32
N ASP A 95 -14.99 14.97 -13.48
CA ASP A 95 -15.65 14.67 -14.74
C ASP A 95 -15.84 13.17 -15.01
N GLY A 96 -15.47 12.32 -14.05
CA GLY A 96 -15.60 10.88 -14.19
C GLY A 96 -14.39 10.19 -14.79
N SER A 97 -13.38 10.93 -15.22
CA SER A 97 -12.14 10.35 -15.71
C SER A 97 -11.21 10.00 -14.57
N ALA A 98 -10.21 9.17 -14.84
CA ALA A 98 -9.23 8.78 -13.85
C ALA A 98 -7.82 8.90 -14.40
N ILE A 99 -6.89 9.09 -13.50
CA ILE A 99 -5.46 9.07 -13.81
C ILE A 99 -4.84 7.99 -12.95
N LEU A 100 -4.07 7.11 -13.57
CA LEU A 100 -3.16 6.22 -12.86
C LEU A 100 -1.83 6.94 -12.79
N LYS A 101 -1.56 7.52 -11.64
CA LYS A 101 -0.43 8.42 -11.46
C LYS A 101 0.78 7.68 -10.94
N ALA A 102 1.91 7.83 -11.63
CA ALA A 102 3.19 7.39 -11.10
C ALA A 102 3.69 8.40 -10.09
N GLU A 103 4.29 7.92 -9.01
CA GLU A 103 4.89 8.75 -7.99
C GLU A 103 6.40 8.84 -8.20
N ASN A 104 6.75 9.24 -9.42
CA ASN A 104 8.13 9.47 -9.85
C ASN A 104 8.06 10.33 -11.11
N PRO A 105 8.66 11.53 -11.13
CA PRO A 105 8.55 12.43 -12.27
C PRO A 105 9.16 11.89 -13.55
N LEU A 106 9.98 10.84 -13.48
CA LEU A 106 10.54 10.21 -14.68
C LEU A 106 9.54 9.33 -15.43
N TYR A 107 8.37 9.06 -14.84
CA TYR A 107 7.35 8.21 -15.42
C TYR A 107 6.12 9.01 -15.80
N LYS A 108 5.48 8.61 -16.88
CA LYS A 108 4.27 9.26 -17.34
C LYS A 108 3.05 8.70 -16.62
N ASN A 109 2.06 9.55 -16.43
CA ASN A 109 0.76 9.15 -15.91
C ASN A 109 -0.05 8.50 -17.02
N ILE A 110 -0.93 7.58 -16.64
CA ILE A 110 -1.84 6.92 -17.56
C ILE A 110 -3.22 7.55 -17.41
N LEU A 111 -3.74 8.11 -18.51
CA LEU A 111 -5.03 8.76 -18.50
C LEU A 111 -6.11 7.77 -18.92
N ILE A 112 -7.16 7.66 -18.11
CA ILE A 112 -8.31 6.80 -18.40
C ILE A 112 -9.52 7.71 -18.59
N SER A 113 -10.11 7.69 -19.78
CA SER A 113 -11.21 8.60 -20.13
C SER A 113 -12.46 8.36 -19.28
N GLU A 114 -12.72 7.14 -18.90
CA GLU A 114 -13.84 6.80 -18.03
C GLU A 114 -13.39 5.87 -16.91
N TYR A 115 -13.65 6.28 -15.68
CA TYR A 115 -13.28 5.47 -14.51
C TYR A 115 -13.95 4.09 -14.55
N ALA A 116 -15.18 4.03 -15.05
CA ALA A 116 -15.92 2.78 -15.09
C ALA A 116 -15.26 1.71 -15.99
N GLU A 117 -14.41 2.14 -16.93
CA GLU A 117 -13.69 1.21 -17.80
C GLU A 117 -12.36 0.76 -17.20
N LEU A 118 -11.95 1.39 -16.10
CA LEU A 118 -10.70 1.03 -15.43
C LEU A 118 -10.91 -0.21 -14.59
N GLU A 119 -10.04 -1.19 -14.78
CA GLU A 119 -10.10 -2.41 -14.00
C GLU A 119 -9.07 -2.35 -12.88
N ILE A 120 -9.55 -2.31 -11.64
CA ILE A 120 -8.71 -2.29 -10.45
C ILE A 120 -8.69 -3.67 -9.84
N TRP A 121 -7.50 -4.24 -9.73
CA TRP A 121 -7.34 -5.58 -9.18
C TRP A 121 -7.41 -5.57 -7.65
N GLY A 122 -6.88 -4.55 -7.02
CA GLY A 122 -6.92 -4.45 -5.56
C GLY A 122 -6.32 -3.14 -5.07
N VAL A 123 -6.47 -2.89 -3.78
CA VAL A 123 -5.97 -1.68 -3.12
C VAL A 123 -4.75 -2.05 -2.29
N VAL A 124 -3.67 -1.31 -2.46
CA VAL A 124 -2.44 -1.50 -1.68
C VAL A 124 -2.61 -0.82 -0.34
N THR A 125 -2.62 -1.62 0.73
CA THR A 125 -2.79 -1.11 2.09
C THR A 125 -1.48 -0.84 2.80
N SER A 126 -0.42 -1.55 2.41
CA SER A 126 0.88 -1.44 3.06
C SER A 126 1.99 -1.84 2.11
N ALA A 127 3.18 -1.35 2.36
CA ALA A 127 4.38 -1.77 1.68
C ALA A 127 5.43 -2.14 2.73
N ILE A 128 6.13 -3.24 2.52
CA ILE A 128 7.17 -3.70 3.44
C ILE A 128 8.51 -3.64 2.71
N HIS A 129 9.38 -2.82 3.22
CA HIS A 129 10.73 -2.68 2.68
C HIS A 129 11.72 -3.41 3.58
N GLN A 130 12.39 -4.42 3.03
CA GLN A 130 13.36 -5.22 3.78
C GLN A 130 14.76 -4.70 3.52
N PHE A 131 15.48 -4.37 4.58
CA PHE A 131 16.87 -3.92 4.48
C PHE A 131 17.82 -5.09 4.33
N ILE A 132 17.49 -6.21 4.95
CA ILE A 132 18.28 -7.44 4.88
C ILE A 132 17.43 -8.49 4.19
N LYS A 133 17.93 -8.99 3.06
CA LYS A 133 17.18 -9.95 2.25
C LYS A 133 17.74 -11.36 2.41
#